data_04ccbd96f790bc220f00d8770e069773
#
_entry.id   04ccbd96f790bc220f00d8770e069773
#
_cell.length_a   1.000
_cell.length_b   1.000
_cell.length_c   1.000
_cell.angle_alpha   90.00
_cell.angle_beta   90.00
_cell.angle_gamma   90.00
#
_symmetry.space_group_name_H-M   'P 1'
#
loop_
_entity.id
_entity.type
_entity.pdbx_description
1 polymer ?
#
loop_
_entity_poly.entity_id
_entity_poly.type
_entity_poly.pdbx_seq_one_letter_code
_entity_poly.pdbx_strand_id
1 'polypeptide(L)'
;GMVDNFTNPDITTAYILGDEAIRTKVIDSLISLALQYNLDGLNIDFESLKEEAGEPFIQFIRELSIKTRANNLVLSVDNYVPKAYTNLYNRKEQGVFADYVIIMGYDEHYNGSTVAGSVASIGYVTEGIDKTLEEVPKEKVINALPFYTRMWTVADAVWENEADAPVDS
;
A
#
# COMPACT_ATOMS: atom_id res chain seq x y z
N GLY A 1 14.62 -3.01 -4.13
CA GLY A 1 14.25 -1.65 -4.50
C GLY A 1 12.75 -1.46 -4.44
N MET A 2 12.31 -0.26 -4.16
CA MET A 2 10.91 0.15 -4.16
C MET A 2 10.55 0.77 -5.52
N VAL A 3 9.34 0.51 -5.99
CA VAL A 3 8.80 1.03 -7.26
C VAL A 3 7.43 1.65 -6.99
N ASP A 4 7.30 2.94 -7.24
CA ASP A 4 6.07 3.70 -7.07
C ASP A 4 5.48 4.19 -8.42
N ASN A 5 4.27 4.77 -8.38
CA ASN A 5 3.54 5.25 -9.54
C ASN A 5 3.37 6.78 -9.59
N PHE A 6 4.16 7.54 -8.83
CA PHE A 6 3.94 8.99 -8.64
C PHE A 6 4.57 9.90 -9.70
N THR A 7 5.36 9.38 -10.63
CA THR A 7 6.32 10.18 -11.40
C THR A 7 5.74 11.05 -12.52
N ASN A 8 4.53 10.77 -13.00
CA ASN A 8 3.93 11.58 -14.06
C ASN A 8 2.38 11.58 -13.97
N PRO A 9 1.76 12.70 -13.60
CA PRO A 9 0.30 12.79 -13.47
C PRO A 9 -0.48 12.66 -14.79
N ASP A 10 0.18 12.87 -15.92
CA ASP A 10 -0.45 12.79 -17.26
C ASP A 10 -0.52 11.35 -17.79
N ILE A 11 0.23 10.43 -17.20
CA ILE A 11 0.27 9.02 -17.59
C ILE A 11 -0.35 8.18 -16.48
N THR A 12 -1.55 7.68 -16.72
CA THR A 12 -2.26 6.88 -15.71
C THR A 12 -1.66 5.49 -15.57
N THR A 13 -1.66 4.97 -14.36
CA THR A 13 -1.25 3.58 -14.08
C THR A 13 -2.05 2.60 -14.94
N ALA A 14 -3.36 2.84 -15.14
CA ALA A 14 -4.21 2.02 -15.99
C ALA A 14 -3.74 1.97 -17.45
N TYR A 15 -3.26 3.10 -18.00
CA TYR A 15 -2.72 3.13 -19.37
C TYR A 15 -1.43 2.31 -19.49
N ILE A 16 -0.48 2.50 -18.55
CA ILE A 16 0.81 1.79 -18.58
C ILE A 16 0.61 0.28 -18.38
N LEU A 17 -0.18 -0.11 -17.40
CA LEU A 17 -0.36 -1.50 -17.04
C LEU A 17 -1.41 -2.22 -17.89
N GLY A 18 -2.31 -1.48 -18.54
CA GLY A 18 -3.36 -2.01 -19.42
C GLY A 18 -2.83 -2.48 -20.77
N ASP A 19 -1.78 -1.85 -21.29
CA ASP A 19 -1.14 -2.24 -22.55
C ASP A 19 -0.10 -3.32 -22.29
N GLU A 20 -0.25 -4.49 -22.91
CA GLU A 20 0.64 -5.65 -22.73
C GLU A 20 2.09 -5.33 -23.11
N ALA A 21 2.30 -4.62 -24.23
CA ALA A 21 3.64 -4.31 -24.72
C ALA A 21 4.36 -3.31 -23.81
N ILE A 22 3.63 -2.33 -23.29
CA ILE A 22 4.17 -1.35 -22.32
C ILE A 22 4.43 -2.04 -20.98
N ARG A 23 3.48 -2.81 -20.46
CA ARG A 23 3.60 -3.56 -19.21
C ARG A 23 4.79 -4.52 -19.25
N THR A 24 4.98 -5.25 -20.34
CA THR A 24 6.13 -6.15 -20.54
C THR A 24 7.46 -5.37 -20.47
N LYS A 25 7.56 -4.22 -21.13
CA LYS A 25 8.77 -3.37 -21.09
C LYS A 25 9.05 -2.86 -19.68
N VAL A 26 8.02 -2.46 -18.93
CA VAL A 26 8.17 -2.03 -17.53
C VAL A 26 8.74 -3.18 -16.71
N ILE A 27 8.14 -4.36 -16.78
CA ILE A 27 8.60 -5.55 -16.06
C ILE A 27 10.04 -5.89 -16.40
N ASP A 28 10.39 -5.96 -17.69
CA ASP A 28 11.75 -6.30 -18.13
C ASP A 28 12.78 -5.26 -17.67
N SER A 29 12.40 -3.96 -17.64
CA SER A 29 13.25 -2.89 -17.12
C SER A 29 13.46 -3.03 -15.61
N LEU A 30 12.42 -3.34 -14.84
CA LEU A 30 12.52 -3.55 -13.40
C LEU A 30 13.44 -4.73 -13.06
N ILE A 31 13.29 -5.85 -13.74
CA ILE A 31 14.16 -7.02 -13.56
C ILE A 31 15.62 -6.67 -13.93
N SER A 32 15.81 -5.99 -15.06
CA SER A 32 17.15 -5.58 -15.50
C SER A 32 17.83 -4.68 -14.47
N LEU A 33 17.11 -3.70 -13.91
CA LEU A 33 17.61 -2.82 -12.86
C LEU A 33 17.94 -3.59 -11.57
N ALA A 34 17.05 -4.49 -11.15
CA ALA A 34 17.28 -5.30 -9.97
C ALA A 34 18.57 -6.13 -10.09
N LEU A 35 18.80 -6.75 -11.24
CA LEU A 35 20.01 -7.52 -11.51
C LEU A 35 21.25 -6.63 -11.63
N GLN A 36 21.13 -5.50 -12.32
CA GLN A 36 22.23 -4.55 -12.50
C GLN A 36 22.76 -4.01 -11.15
N TYR A 37 21.85 -3.73 -10.22
CA TYR A 37 22.19 -3.21 -8.90
C TYR A 37 22.32 -4.27 -7.82
N ASN A 38 22.27 -5.55 -8.20
CA ASN A 38 22.37 -6.70 -7.30
C ASN A 38 21.39 -6.58 -6.12
N LEU A 39 20.13 -6.29 -6.42
CA LEU A 39 19.06 -6.20 -5.41
C LEU A 39 18.54 -7.60 -5.09
N ASP A 40 18.10 -7.80 -3.84
CA ASP A 40 17.49 -9.07 -3.41
C ASP A 40 16.03 -9.20 -3.85
N GLY A 41 15.38 -8.08 -4.24
CA GLY A 41 14.00 -8.10 -4.66
C GLY A 41 13.44 -6.72 -5.02
N LEU A 42 12.16 -6.72 -5.33
CA LEU A 42 11.36 -5.54 -5.68
C LEU A 42 10.19 -5.41 -4.72
N ASN A 43 9.94 -4.19 -4.28
CA ASN A 43 8.73 -3.81 -3.55
C ASN A 43 7.88 -2.89 -4.44
N ILE A 44 6.63 -3.24 -4.66
CA ILE A 44 5.69 -2.47 -5.47
C ILE A 44 4.80 -1.65 -4.55
N ASP A 45 4.97 -0.34 -4.61
CA ASP A 45 4.26 0.65 -3.81
C ASP A 45 3.43 1.55 -4.73
N PHE A 46 2.35 0.97 -5.29
CA PHE A 46 1.44 1.69 -6.16
C PHE A 46 0.24 2.18 -5.37
N GLU A 47 0.15 3.49 -5.22
CA GLU A 47 -0.87 4.14 -4.43
C GLU A 47 -1.94 4.84 -5.30
N SER A 48 -3.07 5.15 -4.67
CA SER A 48 -4.16 5.96 -5.27
C SER A 48 -4.66 5.41 -6.61
N LEU A 49 -4.62 4.09 -6.78
CA LEU A 49 -5.13 3.44 -7.99
C LEU A 49 -6.62 3.78 -8.19
N LYS A 50 -6.98 4.00 -9.46
CA LYS A 50 -8.38 4.14 -9.88
C LYS A 50 -8.96 2.77 -10.22
N GLU A 51 -10.28 2.66 -10.22
CA GLU A 51 -11.00 1.41 -10.50
C GLU A 51 -10.52 0.74 -11.80
N GLU A 52 -10.31 1.52 -12.86
CA GLU A 52 -9.84 1.05 -14.15
C GLU A 52 -8.42 0.47 -14.13
N ALA A 53 -7.65 0.74 -13.08
CA ALA A 53 -6.29 0.22 -12.90
C ALA A 53 -6.25 -1.12 -12.15
N GLY A 54 -7.33 -1.54 -11.49
CA GLY A 54 -7.34 -2.71 -10.62
C GLY A 54 -6.95 -4.01 -11.34
N GLU A 55 -7.65 -4.38 -12.40
CA GLU A 55 -7.30 -5.57 -13.19
C GLU A 55 -5.94 -5.48 -13.88
N PRO A 56 -5.57 -4.36 -14.54
CA PRO A 56 -4.21 -4.17 -15.05
C PRO A 56 -3.13 -4.31 -13.99
N PHE A 57 -3.36 -3.80 -12.78
CA PHE A 57 -2.40 -3.90 -11.68
C PHE A 57 -2.19 -5.35 -11.24
N ILE A 58 -3.26 -6.11 -11.04
CA ILE A 58 -3.10 -7.51 -10.63
C ILE A 58 -2.47 -8.36 -11.73
N GLN A 59 -2.74 -8.05 -12.99
CA GLN A 59 -2.09 -8.69 -14.12
C GLN A 59 -0.58 -8.38 -14.15
N PHE A 60 -0.20 -7.13 -13.87
CA PHE A 60 1.19 -6.74 -13.71
C PHE A 60 1.89 -7.55 -12.59
N ILE A 61 1.26 -7.69 -11.42
CA ILE A 61 1.82 -8.47 -10.31
C ILE A 61 1.99 -9.94 -10.70
N ARG A 62 1.02 -10.55 -11.42
CA ARG A 62 1.13 -11.93 -11.92
C ARG A 62 2.35 -12.11 -12.84
N GLU A 63 2.49 -11.26 -13.84
CA GLU A 63 3.59 -11.33 -14.81
C GLU A 63 4.94 -11.03 -14.17
N LEU A 64 5.01 -10.01 -13.30
CA LEU A 64 6.22 -9.67 -12.56
C LEU A 64 6.66 -10.83 -11.66
N SER A 65 5.74 -11.51 -10.99
CA SER A 65 6.04 -12.64 -10.11
C SER A 65 6.72 -13.80 -10.84
N ILE A 66 6.39 -14.04 -12.09
CA ILE A 66 7.04 -15.06 -12.91
C ILE A 66 8.51 -14.68 -13.16
N LYS A 67 8.76 -13.42 -13.48
CA LYS A 67 10.10 -12.90 -13.77
C LYS A 67 10.97 -12.80 -12.51
N THR A 68 10.40 -12.36 -11.38
CA THR A 68 11.14 -12.30 -10.11
C THR A 68 11.57 -13.70 -9.67
N ARG A 69 10.67 -14.69 -9.69
CA ARG A 69 11.00 -16.09 -9.35
C ARG A 69 12.06 -16.68 -10.27
N ALA A 70 11.98 -16.42 -11.57
CA ALA A 70 12.97 -16.91 -12.53
C ALA A 70 14.39 -16.34 -12.28
N ASN A 71 14.49 -15.21 -11.56
CA ASN A 71 15.75 -14.54 -11.26
C ASN A 71 16.11 -14.59 -9.76
N ASN A 72 15.42 -15.41 -8.95
CA ASN A 72 15.60 -15.52 -7.50
C ASN A 72 15.45 -14.19 -6.76
N LEU A 73 14.54 -13.33 -7.21
CA LEU A 73 14.21 -12.06 -6.60
C LEU A 73 12.92 -12.19 -5.76
N VAL A 74 12.92 -11.57 -4.59
CA VAL A 74 11.72 -11.44 -3.75
C VAL A 74 10.78 -10.39 -4.32
N LEU A 75 9.47 -10.65 -4.31
CA LEU A 75 8.44 -9.71 -4.68
C LEU A 75 7.56 -9.39 -3.47
N SER A 76 7.48 -8.12 -3.08
CA SER A 76 6.54 -7.62 -2.08
C SER A 76 5.67 -6.51 -2.66
N VAL A 77 4.46 -6.37 -2.10
CA VAL A 77 3.47 -5.39 -2.58
C VAL A 77 2.88 -4.65 -1.39
N ASP A 78 2.95 -3.32 -1.43
CA ASP A 78 2.37 -2.46 -0.40
C ASP A 78 0.88 -2.24 -0.64
N ASN A 79 0.12 -2.21 0.44
CA ASN A 79 -1.32 -2.05 0.43
C ASN A 79 -1.77 -1.13 1.55
N TYR A 80 -2.78 -0.33 1.28
CA TYR A 80 -3.54 0.34 2.33
C TYR A 80 -4.22 -0.67 3.26
N VAL A 81 -4.48 -0.26 4.49
CA VAL A 81 -5.41 -0.99 5.38
C VAL A 81 -6.71 -1.27 4.63
N PRO A 82 -7.22 -2.53 4.66
CA PRO A 82 -8.39 -2.92 3.90
C PRO A 82 -9.63 -2.10 4.22
N LYS A 83 -10.18 -1.45 3.21
CA LYS A 83 -11.44 -0.71 3.19
C LYS A 83 -12.15 -1.03 1.88
N ALA A 84 -13.45 -0.76 1.79
CA ALA A 84 -14.22 -1.08 0.59
C ALA A 84 -13.62 -0.48 -0.70
N TYR A 85 -13.13 0.76 -0.63
CA TYR A 85 -12.51 1.46 -1.77
C TYR A 85 -11.11 0.93 -2.14
N THR A 86 -10.48 0.09 -1.31
CA THR A 86 -9.18 -0.53 -1.60
C THR A 86 -9.29 -1.97 -2.12
N ASN A 87 -10.51 -2.47 -2.36
CA ASN A 87 -10.73 -3.83 -2.85
C ASN A 87 -10.17 -4.05 -4.26
N LEU A 88 -10.05 -2.98 -5.05
CA LEU A 88 -9.45 -3.00 -6.38
C LEU A 88 -7.99 -3.49 -6.39
N TYR A 89 -7.29 -3.42 -5.25
CA TYR A 89 -5.93 -3.97 -5.11
C TYR A 89 -5.89 -5.50 -5.11
N ASN A 90 -7.02 -6.16 -4.85
CA ASN A 90 -7.17 -7.62 -4.88
C ASN A 90 -6.07 -8.36 -4.10
N ARG A 91 -5.98 -8.10 -2.80
CA ARG A 91 -4.98 -8.69 -1.89
C ARG A 91 -4.97 -10.22 -1.92
N LYS A 92 -6.13 -10.83 -2.15
CA LYS A 92 -6.25 -12.28 -2.29
C LYS A 92 -5.38 -12.81 -3.45
N GLU A 93 -5.44 -12.18 -4.60
CA GLU A 93 -4.60 -12.55 -5.75
C GLU A 93 -3.12 -12.21 -5.49
N GLN A 94 -2.84 -11.06 -4.87
CA GLN A 94 -1.48 -10.73 -4.45
C GLN A 94 -0.90 -11.81 -3.52
N GLY A 95 -1.69 -12.33 -2.58
CA GLY A 95 -1.31 -13.42 -1.69
C GLY A 95 -0.95 -14.72 -2.40
N VAL A 96 -1.43 -14.91 -3.65
CA VAL A 96 -1.02 -16.04 -4.50
C VAL A 96 0.33 -15.79 -5.18
N PHE A 97 0.53 -14.61 -5.73
CA PHE A 97 1.65 -14.31 -6.64
C PHE A 97 2.85 -13.69 -5.95
N ALA A 98 2.66 -12.78 -5.00
CA ALA A 98 3.75 -12.14 -4.26
C ALA A 98 4.31 -13.05 -3.15
N ASP A 99 5.55 -12.79 -2.76
CA ASP A 99 6.16 -13.43 -1.60
C ASP A 99 5.65 -12.81 -0.31
N TYR A 100 5.46 -11.47 -0.30
CA TYR A 100 4.89 -10.74 0.83
C TYR A 100 3.85 -9.72 0.38
N VAL A 101 2.81 -9.58 1.20
CA VAL A 101 1.80 -8.53 1.13
C VAL A 101 1.98 -7.65 2.36
N ILE A 102 2.38 -6.41 2.14
CA ILE A 102 2.68 -5.46 3.19
C ILE A 102 1.45 -4.57 3.39
N ILE A 103 1.05 -4.38 4.64
CA ILE A 103 -0.02 -3.45 5.02
C ILE A 103 0.64 -2.20 5.56
N MET A 104 0.33 -1.05 4.99
CA MET A 104 0.69 0.26 5.50
C MET A 104 -0.22 0.60 6.69
N GLY A 105 0.10 0.04 7.87
CA GLY A 105 -0.67 0.19 9.10
C GLY A 105 -0.46 1.55 9.77
N TYR A 106 -0.56 2.63 8.98
CA TYR A 106 -0.32 4.00 9.41
C TYR A 106 -1.16 4.99 8.59
N ASP A 107 -1.00 6.27 8.89
CA ASP A 107 -1.78 7.38 8.32
C ASP A 107 -3.30 7.22 8.51
N GLU A 108 -3.69 6.65 9.67
CA GLU A 108 -5.08 6.65 10.13
C GLU A 108 -5.63 8.08 10.16
N HIS A 109 -4.83 9.02 10.71
CA HIS A 109 -5.02 10.45 10.57
C HIS A 109 -3.78 11.04 9.90
N TYR A 110 -3.99 11.78 8.81
CA TYR A 110 -2.95 12.32 7.96
C TYR A 110 -3.18 13.82 7.69
N ASN A 111 -2.29 14.45 6.95
CA ASN A 111 -2.30 15.91 6.71
C ASN A 111 -3.62 16.48 6.11
N GLY A 112 -4.44 15.64 5.49
CA GLY A 112 -5.75 16.01 4.94
C GLY A 112 -6.93 15.66 5.86
N SER A 113 -6.68 15.10 7.05
CA SER A 113 -7.75 14.72 7.97
C SER A 113 -8.42 15.97 8.57
N THR A 114 -9.73 15.90 8.66
CA THR A 114 -10.55 16.94 9.30
C THR A 114 -10.58 16.84 10.83
N VAL A 115 -10.12 15.72 11.36
CA VAL A 115 -10.09 15.41 12.79
C VAL A 115 -8.67 15.04 13.18
N ALA A 116 -8.20 15.64 14.27
CA ALA A 116 -6.90 15.28 14.87
C ALA A 116 -6.97 13.88 15.47
N GLY A 117 -5.87 13.12 15.36
CA GLY A 117 -5.83 11.78 15.90
C GLY A 117 -4.48 11.07 15.73
N SER A 118 -4.42 9.83 16.16
CA SER A 118 -3.24 9.00 16.05
C SER A 118 -2.87 8.72 14.59
N VAL A 119 -1.58 8.62 14.31
CA VAL A 119 -1.09 8.14 13.01
C VAL A 119 -1.43 6.66 12.81
N ALA A 120 -1.41 5.88 13.89
CA ALA A 120 -1.71 4.45 13.87
C ALA A 120 -2.20 4.02 15.26
N SER A 121 -3.51 4.02 15.48
CA SER A 121 -4.06 3.45 16.71
C SER A 121 -3.98 1.93 16.69
N ILE A 122 -3.93 1.32 17.88
CA ILE A 122 -3.91 -0.14 17.98
C ILE A 122 -5.15 -0.77 17.33
N GLY A 123 -6.31 -0.12 17.45
CA GLY A 123 -7.56 -0.59 16.81
C GLY A 123 -7.47 -0.59 15.28
N TYR A 124 -6.94 0.48 14.70
CA TYR A 124 -6.74 0.61 13.26
C TYR A 124 -5.78 -0.46 12.71
N VAL A 125 -4.65 -0.66 13.39
CA VAL A 125 -3.64 -1.65 13.00
C VAL A 125 -4.20 -3.07 13.13
N THR A 126 -4.87 -3.39 14.23
CA THR A 126 -5.47 -4.72 14.45
C THR A 126 -6.53 -5.02 13.39
N GLU A 127 -7.45 -4.08 13.11
CA GLU A 127 -8.45 -4.22 12.06
C GLU A 127 -7.80 -4.48 10.69
N GLY A 128 -6.73 -3.75 10.38
CA GLY A 128 -5.98 -3.91 9.13
C GLY A 128 -5.38 -5.31 8.98
N ILE A 129 -4.76 -5.81 10.04
CA ILE A 129 -4.18 -7.16 10.07
C ILE A 129 -5.28 -8.22 9.94
N ASP A 130 -6.33 -8.16 10.77
CA ASP A 130 -7.39 -9.16 10.79
C ASP A 130 -8.07 -9.29 9.42
N LYS A 131 -8.43 -8.16 8.81
CA LYS A 131 -9.04 -8.14 7.47
C LYS A 131 -8.10 -8.67 6.38
N THR A 132 -6.81 -8.40 6.48
CA THR A 132 -5.85 -8.92 5.50
C THR A 132 -5.69 -10.43 5.64
N LEU A 133 -5.70 -10.95 6.85
CA LEU A 133 -5.61 -12.40 7.12
C LEU A 133 -6.81 -13.18 6.61
N GLU A 134 -7.96 -12.54 6.33
CA GLU A 134 -9.09 -13.18 5.65
C GLU A 134 -8.79 -13.49 4.17
N GLU A 135 -7.86 -12.75 3.55
CA GLU A 135 -7.55 -12.81 2.12
C GLU A 135 -6.18 -13.43 1.83
N VAL A 136 -5.21 -13.25 2.72
CA VAL A 136 -3.79 -13.54 2.49
C VAL A 136 -3.27 -14.53 3.55
N PRO A 137 -2.48 -15.56 3.16
CA PRO A 137 -1.82 -16.46 4.10
C PRO A 137 -0.94 -15.69 5.09
N LYS A 138 -1.05 -16.01 6.37
CA LYS A 138 -0.40 -15.27 7.47
C LYS A 138 1.13 -15.17 7.34
N GLU A 139 1.76 -16.18 6.77
CA GLU A 139 3.21 -16.24 6.55
C GLU A 139 3.70 -15.25 5.48
N LYS A 140 2.78 -14.65 4.73
CA LYS A 140 3.08 -13.64 3.71
C LYS A 140 2.71 -12.21 4.14
N VAL A 141 2.02 -12.05 5.27
CA VAL A 141 1.56 -10.73 5.73
C VAL A 141 2.64 -10.05 6.55
N ILE A 142 2.96 -8.81 6.19
CA ILE A 142 3.82 -7.91 6.95
C ILE A 142 3.00 -6.66 7.28
N ASN A 143 2.98 -6.24 8.54
CA ASN A 143 2.42 -4.95 8.92
C ASN A 143 3.53 -3.92 9.09
N ALA A 144 3.52 -2.88 8.28
CA ALA A 144 4.43 -1.76 8.41
C ALA A 144 3.93 -0.79 9.50
N LEU A 145 4.86 -0.31 10.34
CA LEU A 145 4.59 0.62 11.43
C LEU A 145 5.27 1.96 11.17
N PRO A 146 4.64 3.08 11.58
CA PRO A 146 5.26 4.40 11.41
C PRO A 146 6.38 4.62 12.42
N PHE A 147 7.48 5.24 11.97
CA PHE A 147 8.51 5.80 12.83
C PHE A 147 8.40 7.33 12.94
N TYR A 148 7.18 7.87 12.77
CA TYR A 148 6.87 9.28 12.86
C TYR A 148 5.56 9.48 13.60
N THR A 149 5.36 10.72 14.06
CA THR A 149 4.11 11.19 14.67
C THR A 149 3.67 12.48 13.99
N ARG A 150 2.45 12.93 14.27
CA ARG A 150 1.93 14.20 13.80
C ARG A 150 1.55 15.07 15.01
N MET A 151 1.89 16.34 14.90
CA MET A 151 1.42 17.35 15.84
C MET A 151 0.23 18.08 15.18
N TRP A 152 -0.83 18.25 15.94
CA TRP A 152 -2.05 18.88 15.48
C TRP A 152 -2.22 20.23 16.17
N THR A 153 -2.62 21.25 15.40
CA THR A 153 -3.17 22.48 15.95
C THR A 153 -4.67 22.41 15.80
N VAL A 154 -5.39 22.40 16.90
CA VAL A 154 -6.85 22.42 16.92
C VAL A 154 -7.32 23.80 17.36
N ALA A 155 -8.43 24.29 16.80
CA ALA A 155 -9.08 25.49 17.34
C ALA A 155 -9.64 25.21 18.75
N ASP A 156 -9.78 26.22 19.56
CA ASP A 156 -10.39 26.08 20.86
C ASP A 156 -11.76 25.39 20.72
N ALA A 157 -11.91 24.27 21.41
CA ALA A 157 -13.16 23.55 21.42
C ALA A 157 -14.19 24.35 22.20
N VAL A 158 -15.33 24.65 21.57
CA VAL A 158 -16.50 25.15 22.29
C VAL A 158 -17.26 23.94 22.82
N TRP A 159 -17.10 23.64 24.06
CA TRP A 159 -17.84 22.56 24.74
C TRP A 159 -19.27 23.01 25.01
N GLU A 160 -20.25 22.25 24.61
CA GLU A 160 -21.67 22.52 24.91
C GLU A 160 -21.94 22.37 26.40
N ASN A 161 -21.18 21.55 27.12
CA ASN A 161 -21.19 21.38 28.55
C ASN A 161 -19.77 21.35 29.10
N GLU A 162 -19.50 22.04 30.22
CA GLU A 162 -18.20 22.01 30.90
C GLU A 162 -17.78 20.60 31.34
N ALA A 163 -18.72 19.67 31.53
CA ALA A 163 -18.48 18.29 31.90
C ALA A 163 -17.80 17.46 30.76
N ASP A 164 -17.90 17.93 29.53
CA ASP A 164 -17.33 17.26 28.35
C ASP A 164 -15.90 17.76 28.02
N ALA A 165 -15.44 18.81 28.73
CA ALA A 165 -14.09 19.35 28.57
C ALA A 165 -13.05 18.39 29.18
N PRO A 166 -11.90 18.13 28.49
CA PRO A 166 -10.84 17.33 29.09
C PRO A 166 -10.34 17.99 30.37
N VAL A 167 -10.22 17.23 31.44
CA VAL A 167 -9.55 17.67 32.66
C VAL A 167 -8.06 17.82 32.37
N ASP A 168 -7.53 19.01 32.62
CA ASP A 168 -6.09 19.26 32.57
C ASP A 168 -5.37 18.27 33.51
N SER A 169 -4.51 17.43 32.90
CA SER A 169 -3.68 16.43 33.57
C SER A 169 -2.28 16.97 33.83
#